data_109ca6b908e2a92ba5ea82c912991cb5
#
_entry.id   109ca6b908e2a92ba5ea82c912991cb5
#
_cell.length_a   1.000
_cell.length_b   1.000
_cell.length_c   1.000
_cell.angle_alpha   90.00
_cell.angle_beta   90.00
_cell.angle_gamma   90.00
#
_symmetry.space_group_name_H-M   'P 1'
#
loop_
_entity.id
_entity.type
_entity.pdbx_description
1 polymer ?
#
loop_
_entity_poly.entity_id
_entity_poly.type
_entity_poly.pdbx_seq_one_letter_code
_entity_poly.pdbx_strand_id
1 'polypeptide(L)'
;LWELTKRAKEAVLPQVYIEDLREELKAGNRSMFSRRLKELIKDRLNKGEQIMLFLNRRGYAGFVSCRSCGHVMECPHCDISMTYHRDGRLRCHYCGYEQPMLKVCPECGSPYIGTFGLGTQKVEAALYKEFPQAKVLRMDMDTTKRKNSHEQILSAFSDGEADILVGTQMIVKGHDFANVTLVGVLAADLSLHANDYRAGERTFQLSLIHI
;
A
#
# COMPACT_ATOMS: atom_id res chain seq x y z
N LEU A 1 -8.30 -7.07 -35.64
CA LEU A 1 -7.57 -6.78 -34.39
C LEU A 1 -6.30 -6.03 -34.78
N TRP A 2 -6.14 -4.81 -34.25
CA TRP A 2 -4.90 -4.06 -34.41
C TRP A 2 -4.03 -4.33 -33.18
N GLU A 3 -2.85 -4.90 -33.39
CA GLU A 3 -1.86 -5.08 -32.34
C GLU A 3 -0.91 -3.88 -32.32
N LEU A 4 -0.85 -3.17 -31.19
CA LEU A 4 0.15 -2.15 -30.94
C LEU A 4 1.41 -2.82 -30.38
N THR A 5 2.35 -3.15 -31.28
CA THR A 5 3.58 -3.86 -30.93
C THR A 5 4.72 -2.97 -30.44
N LYS A 6 4.57 -1.64 -30.55
CA LYS A 6 5.59 -0.65 -30.11
C LYS A 6 4.97 0.38 -29.20
N ARG A 7 5.68 0.73 -28.13
CA ARG A 7 5.30 1.87 -27.26
C ARG A 7 5.59 3.18 -27.96
N ALA A 8 4.74 4.19 -27.70
CA ALA A 8 5.04 5.56 -28.06
C ALA A 8 6.29 6.01 -27.26
N LYS A 9 7.28 6.63 -27.91
CA LYS A 9 8.53 7.14 -27.31
C LYS A 9 9.53 6.10 -26.79
N GLU A 10 9.75 4.96 -27.46
CA GLU A 10 10.82 4.00 -27.11
C GLU A 10 10.99 3.73 -25.59
N ALA A 11 9.91 3.85 -24.82
CA ALA A 11 9.96 3.71 -23.38
C ALA A 11 10.28 2.28 -22.96
N VAL A 12 11.31 2.12 -22.15
CA VAL A 12 11.69 0.84 -21.54
C VAL A 12 10.69 0.48 -20.45
N LEU A 13 10.29 -0.81 -20.40
CA LEU A 13 9.43 -1.29 -19.30
C LEU A 13 10.16 -1.17 -17.96
N PRO A 14 9.48 -0.74 -16.91
CA PRO A 14 10.07 -0.70 -15.59
C PRO A 14 10.38 -2.12 -15.10
N GLN A 15 11.45 -2.24 -14.32
CA GLN A 15 11.77 -3.48 -13.65
C GLN A 15 10.87 -3.64 -12.42
N VAL A 16 10.11 -4.75 -12.36
CA VAL A 16 9.17 -5.03 -11.29
C VAL A 16 9.75 -6.04 -10.30
N TYR A 17 9.68 -5.73 -9.01
CA TYR A 17 10.06 -6.62 -7.93
C TYR A 17 8.86 -6.87 -7.02
N ILE A 18 8.66 -8.13 -6.64
CA ILE A 18 7.62 -8.53 -5.69
C ILE A 18 8.32 -9.03 -4.42
N GLU A 19 8.02 -8.39 -3.29
CA GLU A 19 8.64 -8.69 -2.01
C GLU A 19 7.63 -9.31 -1.04
N ASP A 20 7.91 -10.51 -0.55
CA ASP A 20 7.08 -11.18 0.45
C ASP A 20 7.44 -10.69 1.85
N LEU A 21 6.56 -9.92 2.47
CA LEU A 21 6.76 -9.39 3.83
C LEU A 21 6.79 -10.50 4.91
N ARG A 22 6.33 -11.72 4.60
CA ARG A 22 6.44 -12.88 5.52
C ARG A 22 7.90 -13.33 5.61
N GLU A 23 8.60 -13.39 4.48
CA GLU A 23 10.03 -13.71 4.44
C GLU A 23 10.87 -12.60 5.10
N GLU A 24 10.50 -11.34 4.90
CA GLU A 24 11.11 -10.21 5.59
C GLU A 24 10.97 -10.33 7.12
N LEU A 25 9.79 -10.75 7.62
CA LEU A 25 9.57 -10.96 9.06
C LEU A 25 10.42 -12.11 9.59
N LYS A 26 10.52 -13.24 8.87
CA LYS A 26 11.39 -14.38 9.23
C LYS A 26 12.86 -13.97 9.30
N ALA A 27 13.29 -13.10 8.39
CA ALA A 27 14.63 -12.53 8.37
C ALA A 27 14.86 -11.40 9.42
N GLY A 28 13.87 -11.16 10.32
CA GLY A 28 13.95 -10.17 11.39
C GLY A 28 13.51 -8.75 11.03
N ASN A 29 13.13 -8.49 9.79
CA ASN A 29 12.62 -7.18 9.39
C ASN A 29 11.16 -7.00 9.81
N ARG A 30 10.93 -6.22 10.86
CA ARG A 30 9.60 -5.86 11.36
C ARG A 30 9.04 -4.57 10.76
N SER A 31 9.80 -3.90 9.90
CA SER A 31 9.38 -2.67 9.22
C SER A 31 8.21 -2.94 8.24
N MET A 32 7.46 -1.90 7.91
CA MET A 32 6.47 -1.97 6.83
C MET A 32 7.11 -1.92 5.43
N PHE A 33 8.38 -1.55 5.36
CA PHE A 33 9.16 -1.55 4.13
C PHE A 33 10.07 -2.78 4.07
N SER A 34 10.12 -3.45 2.91
CA SER A 34 11.11 -4.50 2.66
C SER A 34 12.53 -3.91 2.67
N ARG A 35 13.53 -4.75 2.91
CA ARG A 35 14.95 -4.32 2.84
C ARG A 35 15.28 -3.76 1.47
N ARG A 36 14.84 -4.43 0.40
CA ARG A 36 15.05 -3.96 -0.97
C ARG A 36 14.41 -2.60 -1.21
N LEU A 37 13.15 -2.38 -0.77
CA LEU A 37 12.51 -1.08 -0.93
C LEU A 37 13.29 0.03 -0.22
N LYS A 38 13.80 -0.23 0.99
CA LYS A 38 14.63 0.73 1.73
C LYS A 38 15.94 1.06 0.98
N GLU A 39 16.59 0.05 0.42
CA GLU A 39 17.81 0.24 -0.39
C GLU A 39 17.54 1.07 -1.64
N LEU A 40 16.46 0.78 -2.36
CA LEU A 40 16.04 1.53 -3.54
C LEU A 40 15.67 2.99 -3.19
N ILE A 41 14.92 3.21 -2.10
CA ILE A 41 14.61 4.57 -1.62
C ILE A 41 15.90 5.34 -1.35
N LYS A 42 16.84 4.74 -0.61
CA LYS A 42 18.13 5.37 -0.29
C LYS A 42 18.93 5.70 -1.55
N ASP A 43 18.98 4.78 -2.52
CA ASP A 43 19.67 5.00 -3.79
C ASP A 43 19.08 6.17 -4.57
N ARG A 44 17.73 6.25 -4.67
CA ARG A 44 17.05 7.34 -5.39
C ARG A 44 17.24 8.69 -4.70
N LEU A 45 17.13 8.73 -3.37
CA LEU A 45 17.39 9.95 -2.60
C LEU A 45 18.83 10.46 -2.81
N ASN A 46 19.82 9.55 -2.84
CA ASN A 46 21.22 9.91 -3.09
C ASN A 46 21.46 10.46 -4.51
N LYS A 47 20.63 10.07 -5.48
CA LYS A 47 20.66 10.54 -6.87
C LYS A 47 19.86 11.83 -7.10
N GLY A 48 19.13 12.30 -6.09
CA GLY A 48 18.20 13.42 -6.23
C GLY A 48 16.98 13.10 -7.09
N GLU A 49 16.64 11.81 -7.21
CA GLU A 49 15.48 11.33 -7.94
C GLU A 49 14.25 11.23 -7.02
N GLN A 50 13.06 11.34 -7.61
CA GLN A 50 11.82 11.32 -6.87
C GLN A 50 11.22 9.91 -6.76
N ILE A 51 10.43 9.73 -5.70
CA ILE A 51 9.85 8.43 -5.33
C ILE A 51 8.35 8.59 -5.09
N MET A 52 7.55 7.67 -5.62
CA MET A 52 6.13 7.56 -5.27
C MET A 52 5.88 6.31 -4.44
N LEU A 53 5.22 6.46 -3.29
CA LEU A 53 4.76 5.34 -2.48
C LEU A 53 3.24 5.30 -2.52
N PHE A 54 2.76 4.29 -3.19
CA PHE A 54 1.34 4.05 -3.36
C PHE A 54 0.82 3.12 -2.27
N LEU A 55 -0.19 3.56 -1.53
CA LEU A 55 -0.89 2.72 -0.58
C LEU A 55 -2.20 2.24 -1.21
N ASN A 56 -2.30 0.94 -1.44
CA ASN A 56 -3.50 0.34 -1.97
C ASN A 56 -4.61 0.29 -0.90
N ARG A 57 -5.25 1.46 -0.65
CA ARG A 57 -6.33 1.61 0.32
C ARG A 57 -7.62 2.02 -0.37
N ARG A 58 -8.41 1.06 -0.86
CA ARG A 58 -9.83 1.29 -1.14
C ARG A 58 -10.66 0.82 0.06
N GLY A 59 -11.18 1.78 0.83
CA GLY A 59 -12.38 1.60 1.61
C GLY A 59 -12.35 0.60 2.76
N TYR A 60 -11.22 0.29 3.41
CA TYR A 60 -11.21 -0.78 4.37
C TYR A 60 -10.92 -0.39 5.80
N ALA A 61 -11.96 -0.49 6.57
CA ALA A 61 -11.93 -0.95 7.94
C ALA A 61 -11.15 -2.26 8.00
N GLY A 62 -10.09 -2.30 8.83
CA GLY A 62 -9.08 -3.33 8.79
C GLY A 62 -9.62 -4.74 8.96
N PHE A 63 -9.55 -5.56 7.93
CA PHE A 63 -9.57 -6.99 8.14
C PHE A 63 -8.34 -7.40 8.95
N VAL A 64 -8.41 -8.55 9.57
CA VAL A 64 -7.35 -9.07 10.42
C VAL A 64 -6.61 -10.17 9.68
N SER A 65 -5.29 -10.04 9.63
CA SER A 65 -4.44 -11.05 9.03
C SER A 65 -3.20 -11.33 9.88
N CYS A 66 -2.58 -12.47 9.65
CA CYS A 66 -1.33 -12.84 10.28
C CYS A 66 -0.16 -12.46 9.39
N ARG A 67 0.75 -11.63 9.89
CA ARG A 67 1.95 -11.24 9.16
C ARG A 67 2.96 -12.39 8.96
N SER A 68 2.88 -13.45 9.79
CA SER A 68 3.82 -14.57 9.71
C SER A 68 3.45 -15.60 8.64
N CYS A 69 2.16 -15.94 8.50
CA CYS A 69 1.71 -16.97 7.55
C CYS A 69 0.78 -16.45 6.45
N GLY A 70 0.28 -15.21 6.58
CA GLY A 70 -0.67 -14.64 5.63
C GLY A 70 -2.13 -15.00 5.90
N HIS A 71 -2.43 -15.85 6.91
CA HIS A 71 -3.81 -16.22 7.25
C HIS A 71 -4.68 -14.99 7.49
N VAL A 72 -5.83 -14.93 6.87
CA VAL A 72 -6.84 -13.89 7.05
C VAL A 72 -7.98 -14.43 7.89
N MET A 73 -8.46 -13.64 8.85
CA MET A 73 -9.61 -14.02 9.67
C MET A 73 -10.88 -13.94 8.85
N GLU A 74 -11.45 -15.09 8.54
CA GLU A 74 -12.67 -15.25 7.77
C GLU A 74 -13.86 -15.64 8.66
N CYS A 75 -15.06 -15.31 8.20
CA CYS A 75 -16.29 -15.68 8.88
C CYS A 75 -16.57 -17.18 8.66
N PRO A 76 -16.81 -17.97 9.72
CA PRO A 76 -17.04 -19.40 9.59
C PRO A 76 -18.36 -19.75 8.86
N HIS A 77 -19.24 -18.78 8.61
CA HIS A 77 -20.53 -18.99 7.96
C HIS A 77 -20.56 -18.46 6.51
N CYS A 78 -19.67 -17.56 6.14
CA CYS A 78 -19.75 -16.83 4.87
C CYS A 78 -18.45 -16.83 4.08
N ASP A 79 -17.35 -17.35 4.62
CA ASP A 79 -16.01 -17.41 4.02
C ASP A 79 -15.49 -16.04 3.55
N ILE A 80 -16.00 -14.95 4.15
CA ILE A 80 -15.55 -13.59 3.87
C ILE A 80 -14.71 -13.05 5.00
N SER A 81 -13.78 -12.14 4.70
CA SER A 81 -12.92 -11.54 5.70
C SER A 81 -13.71 -10.76 6.76
N MET A 82 -13.37 -10.98 8.03
CA MET A 82 -13.99 -10.27 9.16
C MET A 82 -13.33 -8.92 9.39
N THR A 83 -14.12 -7.93 9.78
CA THR A 83 -13.66 -6.57 10.06
C THR A 83 -13.45 -6.35 11.55
N TYR A 84 -12.30 -5.77 11.91
CA TYR A 84 -12.01 -5.35 13.28
C TYR A 84 -12.73 -4.04 13.63
N HIS A 85 -13.38 -4.00 14.77
CA HIS A 85 -14.05 -2.84 15.32
C HIS A 85 -13.34 -2.29 16.56
N ARG A 86 -13.54 -1.00 16.87
CA ARG A 86 -12.88 -0.30 17.99
C ARG A 86 -13.21 -0.88 19.37
N ASP A 87 -14.28 -1.65 19.47
CA ASP A 87 -14.70 -2.39 20.67
C ASP A 87 -13.90 -3.68 20.93
N GLY A 88 -12.89 -3.94 20.09
CA GLY A 88 -12.03 -5.13 20.22
C GLY A 88 -12.64 -6.40 19.63
N ARG A 89 -13.71 -6.30 18.84
CA ARG A 89 -14.39 -7.44 18.23
C ARG A 89 -14.16 -7.49 16.73
N LEU A 90 -14.20 -8.71 16.18
CA LEU A 90 -14.28 -9.00 14.77
C LEU A 90 -15.73 -9.20 14.39
N ARG A 91 -16.18 -8.58 13.31
CA ARG A 91 -17.57 -8.69 12.82
C ARG A 91 -17.61 -9.06 11.35
N CYS A 92 -18.52 -9.95 11.03
CA CYS A 92 -18.92 -10.23 9.66
C CYS A 92 -20.04 -9.27 9.26
N HIS A 93 -19.81 -8.41 8.27
CA HIS A 93 -20.83 -7.47 7.79
C HIS A 93 -21.90 -8.11 6.90
N TYR A 94 -21.77 -9.41 6.62
CA TYR A 94 -22.77 -10.14 5.81
C TYR A 94 -23.80 -10.86 6.68
N CYS A 95 -23.36 -11.68 7.66
CA CYS A 95 -24.27 -12.46 8.50
C CYS A 95 -24.37 -11.94 9.95
N GLY A 96 -23.61 -10.92 10.33
CA GLY A 96 -23.61 -10.38 11.69
C GLY A 96 -22.82 -11.21 12.72
N TYR A 97 -22.15 -12.29 12.30
CA TYR A 97 -21.32 -13.08 13.22
C TYR A 97 -20.24 -12.23 13.87
N GLU A 98 -20.04 -12.42 15.19
CA GLU A 98 -19.05 -11.67 15.96
C GLU A 98 -18.19 -12.61 16.80
N GLN A 99 -16.90 -12.28 16.92
CA GLN A 99 -15.97 -12.92 17.86
C GLN A 99 -14.97 -11.92 18.43
N PRO A 100 -14.36 -12.20 19.59
CA PRO A 100 -13.28 -11.37 20.11
C PRO A 100 -12.07 -11.39 19.18
N MET A 101 -11.26 -10.31 19.21
CA MET A 101 -9.97 -10.30 18.54
C MET A 101 -9.04 -11.35 19.15
N LEU A 102 -8.42 -12.16 18.31
CA LEU A 102 -7.47 -13.17 18.73
C LEU A 102 -6.10 -12.54 19.04
N LYS A 103 -5.43 -13.06 20.06
CA LYS A 103 -4.06 -12.63 20.43
C LYS A 103 -2.98 -13.38 19.66
N VAL A 104 -3.31 -14.55 19.14
CA VAL A 104 -2.41 -15.41 18.37
C VAL A 104 -3.13 -15.91 17.13
N CYS A 105 -2.38 -16.18 16.10
CA CYS A 105 -2.91 -16.72 14.85
C CYS A 105 -3.40 -18.16 15.05
N PRO A 106 -4.62 -18.53 14.65
CA PRO A 106 -5.14 -19.87 14.79
C PRO A 106 -4.40 -20.89 13.92
N GLU A 107 -3.80 -20.47 12.81
CA GLU A 107 -3.08 -21.35 11.88
C GLU A 107 -1.64 -21.64 12.32
N CYS A 108 -0.89 -20.60 12.73
CA CYS A 108 0.55 -20.76 13.00
C CYS A 108 0.98 -20.41 14.42
N GLY A 109 0.05 -20.05 15.31
CA GLY A 109 0.35 -19.67 16.70
C GLY A 109 1.12 -18.35 16.88
N SER A 110 1.39 -17.63 15.80
CA SER A 110 2.18 -16.40 15.85
C SER A 110 1.43 -15.27 16.55
N PRO A 111 2.11 -14.43 17.38
CA PRO A 111 1.51 -13.23 17.96
C PRO A 111 1.38 -12.08 16.95
N TYR A 112 1.90 -12.22 15.74
CA TYR A 112 1.85 -11.18 14.69
C TYR A 112 0.54 -11.21 13.89
N ILE A 113 -0.59 -11.43 14.59
CA ILE A 113 -1.93 -11.29 14.02
C ILE A 113 -2.50 -9.92 14.41
N GLY A 114 -3.08 -9.23 13.44
CA GLY A 114 -3.62 -7.89 13.71
C GLY A 114 -4.28 -7.25 12.50
N THR A 115 -4.75 -6.03 12.72
CA THR A 115 -5.26 -5.19 11.64
C THR A 115 -4.11 -4.60 10.84
N PHE A 116 -4.08 -4.85 9.54
CA PHE A 116 -3.19 -4.14 8.63
C PHE A 116 -3.75 -2.75 8.32
N GLY A 117 -3.84 -1.92 9.35
CA GLY A 117 -4.20 -0.51 9.19
C GLY A 117 -3.00 0.32 8.75
N LEU A 118 -2.47 0.08 7.54
CA LEU A 118 -1.53 1.01 6.92
C LEU A 118 -2.32 2.24 6.50
N GLY A 119 -2.16 3.33 7.25
CA GLY A 119 -2.62 4.66 6.83
C GLY A 119 -1.45 5.45 6.27
N THR A 120 -1.71 6.35 5.34
CA THR A 120 -0.70 7.26 4.77
C THR A 120 0.08 8.01 5.86
N GLN A 121 -0.56 8.39 6.97
CA GLN A 121 0.08 8.99 8.14
C GLN A 121 1.13 8.07 8.80
N LYS A 122 0.84 6.77 8.91
CA LYS A 122 1.81 5.80 9.47
C LYS A 122 2.98 5.57 8.52
N VAL A 123 2.72 5.57 7.21
CA VAL A 123 3.77 5.46 6.19
C VAL A 123 4.68 6.69 6.23
N GLU A 124 4.10 7.89 6.27
CA GLU A 124 4.83 9.15 6.42
C GLU A 124 5.71 9.16 7.68
N ALA A 125 5.15 8.81 8.85
CA ALA A 125 5.91 8.73 10.09
C ALA A 125 7.05 7.70 10.04
N ALA A 126 6.83 6.56 9.37
CA ALA A 126 7.86 5.56 9.18
C ALA A 126 8.97 6.03 8.23
N LEU A 127 8.63 6.79 7.19
CA LEU A 127 9.62 7.40 6.29
C LEU A 127 10.50 8.42 7.02
N TYR A 128 9.94 9.31 7.81
CA TYR A 128 10.72 10.25 8.61
C TYR A 128 11.64 9.57 9.63
N LYS A 129 11.23 8.40 10.15
CA LYS A 129 12.07 7.61 11.05
C LYS A 129 13.25 6.95 10.32
N GLU A 130 13.02 6.41 9.14
CA GLU A 130 14.04 5.67 8.36
C GLU A 130 14.93 6.62 7.52
N PHE A 131 14.34 7.73 7.04
CA PHE A 131 14.97 8.72 6.15
C PHE A 131 14.69 10.15 6.64
N PRO A 132 15.31 10.59 7.76
CA PRO A 132 14.99 11.88 8.38
C PRO A 132 15.26 13.10 7.50
N GLN A 133 16.14 12.97 6.51
CA GLN A 133 16.51 14.03 5.58
C GLN A 133 15.52 14.17 4.40
N ALA A 134 14.69 13.15 4.15
CA ALA A 134 13.78 13.16 3.00
C ALA A 134 12.59 14.09 3.24
N LYS A 135 12.27 14.88 2.24
CA LYS A 135 11.06 15.70 2.22
C LYS A 135 9.89 14.86 1.70
N VAL A 136 8.91 14.62 2.56
CA VAL A 136 7.75 13.78 2.26
C VAL A 136 6.51 14.63 2.09
N LEU A 137 5.82 14.49 0.96
CA LEU A 137 4.46 14.99 0.75
C LEU A 137 3.46 13.85 0.87
N ARG A 138 2.34 14.14 1.51
CA ARG A 138 1.24 13.19 1.68
C ARG A 138 -0.01 13.67 0.98
N MET A 139 -0.62 12.77 0.20
CA MET A 139 -1.83 13.04 -0.54
C MET A 139 -2.90 11.98 -0.27
N ASP A 140 -3.86 12.34 0.54
CA ASP A 140 -5.02 11.52 0.89
C ASP A 140 -6.28 12.38 1.10
N MET A 141 -7.40 11.76 1.45
CA MET A 141 -8.67 12.44 1.70
C MET A 141 -8.57 13.53 2.78
N ASP A 142 -7.65 13.38 3.76
CA ASP A 142 -7.52 14.36 4.83
C ASP A 142 -6.71 15.58 4.40
N THR A 143 -5.68 15.40 3.59
CA THR A 143 -4.84 16.48 3.07
C THR A 143 -5.49 17.24 1.92
N THR A 144 -6.47 16.63 1.23
CA THR A 144 -7.11 17.20 0.03
C THR A 144 -8.51 17.78 0.28
N LYS A 145 -8.91 18.00 1.54
CA LYS A 145 -10.21 18.57 1.90
C LYS A 145 -10.42 20.01 1.45
N ARG A 146 -9.37 20.79 1.36
CA ARG A 146 -9.44 22.20 0.92
C ARG A 146 -9.45 22.29 -0.60
N LYS A 147 -10.19 23.29 -1.11
CA LYS A 147 -10.21 23.59 -2.55
C LYS A 147 -8.77 23.82 -3.06
N ASN A 148 -8.40 23.23 -4.18
CA ASN A 148 -7.09 23.30 -4.85
C ASN A 148 -5.91 22.63 -4.09
N SER A 149 -6.10 22.02 -2.91
CA SER A 149 -4.98 21.37 -2.21
C SER A 149 -4.42 20.17 -2.97
N HIS A 150 -5.23 19.49 -3.77
CA HIS A 150 -4.80 18.43 -4.67
C HIS A 150 -3.78 18.95 -5.72
N GLU A 151 -4.13 20.01 -6.43
CA GLU A 151 -3.26 20.62 -7.44
C GLU A 151 -1.99 21.20 -6.83
N GLN A 152 -2.09 21.83 -5.65
CA GLN A 152 -0.94 22.38 -4.93
C GLN A 152 0.08 21.31 -4.54
N ILE A 153 -0.38 20.15 -4.01
CA ILE A 153 0.51 19.04 -3.63
C ILE A 153 1.21 18.49 -4.88
N LEU A 154 0.49 18.30 -5.98
CA LEU A 154 1.05 17.78 -7.22
C LEU A 154 2.03 18.74 -7.87
N SER A 155 1.71 20.06 -7.89
CA SER A 155 2.62 21.09 -8.39
C SER A 155 3.90 21.12 -7.55
N ALA A 156 3.81 21.19 -6.23
CA ALA A 156 4.98 21.17 -5.34
C ALA A 156 5.85 19.93 -5.56
N PHE A 157 5.23 18.76 -5.76
CA PHE A 157 5.98 17.54 -6.08
C PHE A 157 6.62 17.62 -7.47
N SER A 158 5.90 18.10 -8.50
CA SER A 158 6.42 18.28 -9.86
C SER A 158 7.59 19.26 -9.90
N ASP A 159 7.53 20.33 -9.09
CA ASP A 159 8.55 21.37 -8.99
C ASP A 159 9.79 20.93 -8.17
N GLY A 160 9.80 19.70 -7.67
CA GLY A 160 10.92 19.13 -6.92
C GLY A 160 11.03 19.61 -5.48
N GLU A 161 9.96 20.15 -4.90
CA GLU A 161 9.96 20.61 -3.50
C GLU A 161 9.97 19.44 -2.50
N ALA A 162 9.66 18.22 -2.97
CA ALA A 162 9.70 17.00 -2.16
C ALA A 162 10.31 15.83 -2.92
N ASP A 163 10.92 14.93 -2.14
CA ASP A 163 11.60 13.74 -2.64
C ASP A 163 10.65 12.55 -2.74
N ILE A 164 9.70 12.45 -1.81
CA ILE A 164 8.79 11.29 -1.71
C ILE A 164 7.34 11.77 -1.67
N LEU A 165 6.51 11.26 -2.58
CA LEU A 165 5.06 11.43 -2.55
C LEU A 165 4.40 10.15 -2.04
N VAL A 166 3.71 10.25 -0.91
CA VAL A 166 2.93 9.13 -0.32
C VAL A 166 1.46 9.39 -0.57
N GLY A 167 0.77 8.43 -1.17
CA GLY A 167 -0.66 8.62 -1.37
C GLY A 167 -1.44 7.34 -1.67
N THR A 168 -2.73 7.54 -1.87
CA THR A 168 -3.66 6.50 -2.29
C THR A 168 -3.92 6.62 -3.79
N GLN A 169 -4.95 6.00 -4.32
CA GLN A 169 -5.29 6.03 -5.75
C GLN A 169 -5.42 7.43 -6.37
N MET A 170 -5.45 8.48 -5.56
CA MET A 170 -5.53 9.86 -6.03
C MET A 170 -4.24 10.31 -6.75
N ILE A 171 -3.09 9.74 -6.40
CA ILE A 171 -1.79 10.11 -6.98
C ILE A 171 -1.50 9.46 -8.34
N VAL A 172 -2.34 8.51 -8.77
CA VAL A 172 -2.04 7.63 -9.91
C VAL A 172 -2.60 8.14 -11.23
N LYS A 173 -3.63 8.98 -11.20
CA LYS A 173 -4.37 9.33 -12.41
C LYS A 173 -3.90 10.67 -13.01
N GLY A 174 -3.41 10.59 -14.24
CA GLY A 174 -3.27 11.76 -15.12
C GLY A 174 -2.02 12.63 -14.90
N HIS A 175 -0.99 12.09 -14.22
CA HIS A 175 0.24 12.83 -13.97
C HIS A 175 1.45 12.11 -14.57
N ASP A 176 2.33 12.87 -15.22
CA ASP A 176 3.60 12.42 -15.76
C ASP A 176 4.72 13.17 -15.03
N PHE A 177 5.39 12.49 -14.10
CA PHE A 177 6.49 13.06 -13.33
C PHE A 177 7.81 12.52 -13.87
N ALA A 178 8.51 13.32 -14.64
CA ALA A 178 9.74 12.91 -15.32
C ALA A 178 10.87 12.47 -14.38
N ASN A 179 10.89 12.97 -13.13
CA ASN A 179 11.93 12.67 -12.14
C ASN A 179 11.57 11.49 -11.21
N VAL A 180 10.38 10.91 -11.35
CA VAL A 180 9.98 9.72 -10.56
C VAL A 180 10.55 8.46 -11.21
N THR A 181 11.50 7.85 -10.54
CA THR A 181 12.21 6.64 -11.01
C THR A 181 11.95 5.41 -10.15
N LEU A 182 11.26 5.57 -9.01
CA LEU A 182 10.85 4.49 -8.13
C LEU A 182 9.38 4.64 -7.73
N VAL A 183 8.61 3.58 -7.97
CA VAL A 183 7.24 3.45 -7.46
C VAL A 183 7.17 2.25 -6.53
N GLY A 184 6.82 2.48 -5.27
CA GLY A 184 6.58 1.42 -4.29
C GLY A 184 5.09 1.23 -4.03
N VAL A 185 4.56 0.03 -4.30
CA VAL A 185 3.18 -0.32 -3.98
C VAL A 185 3.15 -1.04 -2.64
N LEU A 186 2.63 -0.38 -1.62
CA LEU A 186 2.53 -0.95 -0.28
C LEU A 186 1.23 -1.73 -0.12
N ALA A 187 1.35 -2.95 0.43
CA ALA A 187 0.21 -3.82 0.70
C ALA A 187 -0.68 -4.03 -0.55
N ALA A 188 -0.05 -4.43 -1.66
CA ALA A 188 -0.72 -4.66 -2.93
C ALA A 188 -1.82 -5.72 -2.84
N ASP A 189 -1.65 -6.71 -1.97
CA ASP A 189 -2.56 -7.82 -1.70
C ASP A 189 -3.81 -7.45 -0.88
N LEU A 190 -3.82 -6.29 -0.21
CA LEU A 190 -4.98 -5.88 0.61
C LEU A 190 -6.29 -5.86 -0.18
N SER A 191 -6.25 -5.53 -1.46
CA SER A 191 -7.46 -5.50 -2.29
C SER A 191 -7.98 -6.89 -2.66
N LEU A 192 -7.17 -7.95 -2.57
CA LEU A 192 -7.60 -9.33 -2.80
C LEU A 192 -8.62 -9.80 -1.74
N HIS A 193 -8.49 -9.27 -0.52
CA HIS A 193 -9.36 -9.61 0.61
C HIS A 193 -10.56 -8.64 0.76
N ALA A 194 -10.80 -7.82 -0.26
CA ALA A 194 -12.00 -7.01 -0.30
C ALA A 194 -13.24 -7.90 -0.50
N ASN A 195 -14.33 -7.60 0.21
CA ASN A 195 -15.62 -8.28 0.04
C ASN A 195 -16.29 -7.88 -1.29
N ASP A 196 -15.60 -8.12 -2.40
CA ASP A 196 -16.01 -7.78 -3.76
C ASP A 196 -15.59 -8.92 -4.69
N TYR A 197 -16.52 -9.48 -5.43
CA TYR A 197 -16.26 -10.58 -6.37
C TYR A 197 -15.23 -10.22 -7.46
N ARG A 198 -15.01 -8.94 -7.72
CA ARG A 198 -13.97 -8.42 -8.62
C ARG A 198 -12.64 -8.08 -7.92
N ALA A 199 -12.44 -8.51 -6.70
CA ALA A 199 -11.24 -8.15 -5.94
C ALA A 199 -9.95 -8.54 -6.67
N GLY A 200 -9.89 -9.75 -7.22
CA GLY A 200 -8.74 -10.23 -8.00
C GLY A 200 -8.49 -9.41 -9.26
N GLU A 201 -9.54 -9.16 -10.05
CA GLU A 201 -9.47 -8.35 -11.27
C GLU A 201 -8.99 -6.92 -10.97
N ARG A 202 -9.55 -6.30 -9.95
CA ARG A 202 -9.14 -4.93 -9.54
C ARG A 202 -7.71 -4.85 -9.06
N THR A 203 -7.24 -5.88 -8.33
CA THR A 203 -5.85 -5.95 -7.89
C THR A 203 -4.90 -6.09 -9.08
N PHE A 204 -5.27 -6.93 -10.04
CA PHE A 204 -4.51 -7.09 -11.29
C PHE A 204 -4.48 -5.78 -12.10
N GLN A 205 -5.63 -5.15 -12.30
CA GLN A 205 -5.71 -3.85 -13.00
C GLN A 205 -4.87 -2.77 -12.32
N LEU A 206 -4.87 -2.75 -10.98
CA LEU A 206 -4.02 -1.84 -10.21
C LEU A 206 -2.54 -2.08 -10.51
N SER A 207 -2.11 -3.32 -10.56
CA SER A 207 -0.72 -3.68 -10.90
C SER A 207 -0.35 -3.22 -12.31
N LEU A 208 -1.27 -3.34 -13.28
CA LEU A 208 -1.03 -2.91 -14.67
C LEU A 208 -0.94 -1.39 -14.83
N ILE A 209 -1.67 -0.62 -14.04
CA ILE A 209 -1.64 0.86 -14.11
C ILE A 209 -0.28 1.41 -13.67
N HIS A 210 0.44 0.66 -12.83
CA HIS A 210 1.73 1.07 -12.27
C HIS A 210 2.95 0.48 -13.01
N ILE A 211 2.70 -0.33 -14.03
CA ILE A 211 3.71 -0.84 -14.98
C ILE A 211 3.75 0.07 -16.21
#